data_95382ef4f3de30d5ace9cab0cc64c921
#
_entry.id   95382ef4f3de30d5ace9cab0cc64c921
#
_cell.length_a   1.000
_cell.length_b   1.000
_cell.length_c   1.000
_cell.angle_alpha   90.00
_cell.angle_beta   90.00
_cell.angle_gamma   90.00
#
_symmetry.space_group_name_H-M   'P 1'
#
loop_
_entity.id
_entity.type
_entity.pdbx_description
1 polymer ?
#
loop_
_entity_poly.entity_id
_entity_poly.type
_entity_poly.pdbx_seq_one_letter_code
_entity_poly.pdbx_strand_id
1 'polypeptide(L)'
;MEFIYWLVAIILLVLVGYGAIMYLTRQQANRIKAIDEKKQKAMAIPVADNLFTLKNMNLTGQTKRTYESWQATWQTITRFQYPEIEAALVSAEQYIQRMNFIKAKEAISQADQLIDETKNSVEKVNKALEKLLESAQENRKELEEIQERYNKIRKQLLAHSFTFGPAIETLEKNLNYMELDFTKFNSLTNEGDHMEAKEILSRIEQDLLVMEEVVEKIPELNEKIK
;
A
#
# COMPACT_ATOMS: atom_id res chain seq x y z
N MET A 1 -58.85 -46.32 7.17
CA MET A 1 -58.47 -44.97 7.63
C MET A 1 -56.94 -44.83 7.82
N GLU A 2 -56.21 -45.83 8.21
CA GLU A 2 -54.75 -45.78 8.41
C GLU A 2 -53.96 -45.42 7.18
N PHE A 3 -54.37 -45.90 6.02
CA PHE A 3 -53.69 -45.60 4.73
C PHE A 3 -53.69 -44.11 4.39
N ILE A 4 -54.72 -43.36 4.73
CA ILE A 4 -54.80 -41.90 4.50
C ILE A 4 -53.79 -41.18 5.37
N TYR A 5 -53.62 -41.55 6.65
CA TYR A 5 -52.61 -40.94 7.54
C TYR A 5 -51.20 -41.17 7.05
N TRP A 6 -50.88 -42.36 6.52
CA TRP A 6 -49.56 -42.65 5.93
C TRP A 6 -49.32 -41.79 4.68
N LEU A 7 -50.32 -41.61 3.83
CA LEU A 7 -50.24 -40.81 2.62
C LEU A 7 -50.01 -39.33 2.96
N VAL A 8 -50.74 -38.79 3.93
CA VAL A 8 -50.54 -37.42 4.45
C VAL A 8 -49.15 -37.24 5.06
N ALA A 9 -48.66 -38.22 5.84
CA ALA A 9 -47.32 -38.16 6.44
C ALA A 9 -46.25 -38.13 5.35
N ILE A 10 -46.37 -38.92 4.28
CA ILE A 10 -45.42 -38.90 3.16
C ILE A 10 -45.41 -37.55 2.43
N ILE A 11 -46.58 -36.98 2.17
CA ILE A 11 -46.72 -35.65 1.52
C ILE A 11 -46.06 -34.58 2.39
N LEU A 12 -46.28 -34.58 3.70
CA LEU A 12 -45.65 -33.62 4.62
C LEU A 12 -44.11 -33.80 4.63
N LEU A 13 -43.62 -35.02 4.61
CA LEU A 13 -42.17 -35.29 4.59
C LEU A 13 -41.55 -34.78 3.29
N VAL A 14 -42.21 -34.96 2.14
CA VAL A 14 -41.74 -34.43 0.85
C VAL A 14 -41.75 -32.90 0.84
N LEU A 15 -42.79 -32.25 1.38
CA LEU A 15 -42.85 -30.79 1.48
C LEU A 15 -41.76 -30.22 2.38
N VAL A 16 -41.48 -30.86 3.52
CA VAL A 16 -40.39 -30.45 4.41
C VAL A 16 -39.03 -30.63 3.71
N GLY A 17 -38.82 -31.75 3.05
CA GLY A 17 -37.60 -32.03 2.27
C GLY A 17 -37.37 -30.99 1.17
N TYR A 18 -38.42 -30.67 0.40
CA TYR A 18 -38.38 -29.64 -0.62
C TYR A 18 -38.04 -28.24 -0.05
N GLY A 19 -38.70 -27.88 1.07
CA GLY A 19 -38.40 -26.62 1.78
C GLY A 19 -36.96 -26.52 2.26
N ALA A 20 -36.42 -27.63 2.81
CA ALA A 20 -35.03 -27.69 3.23
C ALA A 20 -34.03 -27.53 2.07
N ILE A 21 -34.26 -28.21 0.95
CA ILE A 21 -33.45 -28.07 -0.25
C ILE A 21 -33.47 -26.61 -0.76
N MET A 22 -34.64 -26.04 -0.85
CA MET A 22 -34.81 -24.65 -1.32
C MET A 22 -34.12 -23.65 -0.40
N TYR A 23 -34.20 -23.84 0.91
CA TYR A 23 -33.50 -23.02 1.90
C TYR A 23 -31.97 -23.11 1.74
N LEU A 24 -31.42 -24.32 1.67
CA LEU A 24 -29.98 -24.55 1.50
C LEU A 24 -29.46 -23.95 0.18
N THR A 25 -30.21 -24.12 -0.91
CA THR A 25 -29.85 -23.56 -2.21
C THR A 25 -29.78 -22.02 -2.14
N ARG A 26 -30.80 -21.39 -1.55
CA ARG A 26 -30.80 -19.91 -1.40
C ARG A 26 -29.68 -19.43 -0.51
N GLN A 27 -29.42 -20.10 0.61
CA GLN A 27 -28.34 -19.73 1.52
C GLN A 27 -26.97 -19.77 0.83
N GLN A 28 -26.69 -20.84 0.08
CA GLN A 28 -25.42 -20.97 -0.63
C GLN A 28 -25.29 -20.00 -1.81
N ALA A 29 -26.37 -19.77 -2.56
CA ALA A 29 -26.40 -18.77 -3.64
C ALA A 29 -26.12 -17.35 -3.11
N ASN A 30 -26.68 -16.99 -1.95
CA ASN A 30 -26.39 -15.70 -1.32
C ASN A 30 -24.93 -15.56 -0.89
N ARG A 31 -24.30 -16.64 -0.44
CA ARG A 31 -22.86 -16.64 -0.11
C ARG A 31 -21.99 -16.46 -1.36
N ILE A 32 -22.31 -17.14 -2.46
CA ILE A 32 -21.63 -16.95 -3.76
C ILE A 32 -21.71 -15.50 -4.19
N LYS A 33 -22.91 -14.91 -4.13
CA LYS A 33 -23.13 -13.50 -4.48
C LYS A 33 -22.31 -12.56 -3.60
N ALA A 34 -22.23 -12.81 -2.30
CA ALA A 34 -21.41 -12.00 -1.38
C ALA A 34 -19.92 -12.06 -1.71
N ILE A 35 -19.41 -13.24 -2.12
CA ILE A 35 -18.02 -13.39 -2.56
C ILE A 35 -17.78 -12.67 -3.88
N ASP A 36 -18.70 -12.76 -4.84
CA ASP A 36 -18.60 -12.01 -6.10
C ASP A 36 -18.61 -10.50 -5.87
N GLU A 37 -19.45 -9.98 -4.95
CA GLU A 37 -19.43 -8.58 -4.54
C GLU A 37 -18.09 -8.17 -3.92
N LYS A 38 -17.47 -9.00 -3.08
CA LYS A 38 -16.11 -8.76 -2.55
C LYS A 38 -15.09 -8.68 -3.69
N LYS A 39 -15.18 -9.60 -4.67
CA LYS A 39 -14.30 -9.62 -5.85
C LYS A 39 -14.44 -8.33 -6.65
N GLN A 40 -15.65 -7.88 -6.94
CA GLN A 40 -15.91 -6.64 -7.66
C GLN A 40 -15.34 -5.42 -6.93
N LYS A 41 -15.49 -5.36 -5.61
CA LYS A 41 -14.87 -4.30 -4.79
C LYS A 41 -13.35 -4.31 -4.85
N ALA A 42 -12.73 -5.49 -4.81
CA ALA A 42 -11.28 -5.62 -4.94
C ALA A 42 -10.79 -5.20 -6.34
N MET A 43 -11.54 -5.56 -7.39
CA MET A 43 -11.23 -5.16 -8.78
C MET A 43 -11.44 -3.66 -9.04
N ALA A 44 -12.28 -2.99 -8.25
CA ALA A 44 -12.49 -1.54 -8.35
C ALA A 44 -11.35 -0.70 -7.76
N ILE A 45 -10.39 -1.31 -7.04
CA ILE A 45 -9.21 -0.61 -6.54
C ILE A 45 -8.32 -0.20 -7.72
N PRO A 46 -7.87 1.07 -7.83
CA PRO A 46 -7.27 1.63 -9.04
C PRO A 46 -5.78 1.25 -9.23
N VAL A 47 -5.44 -0.04 -9.02
CA VAL A 47 -4.06 -0.53 -9.18
C VAL A 47 -3.56 -0.36 -10.60
N ALA A 48 -4.40 -0.64 -11.60
CA ALA A 48 -4.03 -0.52 -13.00
C ALA A 48 -3.71 0.92 -13.41
N ASP A 49 -4.48 1.88 -12.90
CA ASP A 49 -4.28 3.31 -13.18
C ASP A 49 -2.99 3.82 -12.55
N ASN A 50 -2.70 3.40 -11.31
CA ASN A 50 -1.46 3.72 -10.61
C ASN A 50 -0.24 3.13 -11.32
N LEU A 51 -0.32 1.86 -11.77
CA LEU A 51 0.73 1.23 -12.58
C LEU A 51 0.95 1.96 -13.91
N PHE A 52 -0.11 2.37 -14.60
CA PHE A 52 -0.01 3.12 -15.84
C PHE A 52 0.65 4.48 -15.63
N THR A 53 0.27 5.20 -14.58
CA THR A 53 0.85 6.50 -14.24
C THR A 53 2.34 6.37 -13.96
N LEU A 54 2.74 5.44 -13.09
CA LEU A 54 4.14 5.18 -12.74
C LEU A 54 4.98 4.74 -13.96
N LYS A 55 4.43 3.91 -14.83
CA LYS A 55 5.10 3.47 -16.07
C LYS A 55 5.55 4.65 -16.94
N ASN A 56 4.76 5.73 -16.96
CA ASN A 56 5.04 6.92 -17.79
C ASN A 56 6.03 7.90 -17.13
N MET A 57 6.49 7.64 -15.90
CA MET A 57 7.38 8.52 -15.13
C MET A 57 8.88 8.27 -15.35
N ASN A 58 9.27 7.40 -16.31
CA ASN A 58 10.66 7.06 -16.59
C ASN A 58 11.47 6.68 -15.35
N LEU A 59 10.92 5.78 -14.53
CA LEU A 59 11.52 5.34 -13.26
C LEU A 59 12.87 4.65 -13.46
N THR A 60 13.81 4.88 -12.54
CA THR A 60 15.12 4.23 -12.50
C THR A 60 15.45 3.71 -11.09
N GLY A 61 16.61 3.11 -10.93
CA GLY A 61 17.19 2.72 -9.65
C GLY A 61 16.28 1.87 -8.76
N GLN A 62 16.19 2.24 -7.50
CA GLN A 62 15.38 1.55 -6.49
C GLN A 62 13.88 1.68 -6.77
N THR A 63 13.42 2.84 -7.21
CA THR A 63 12.03 3.09 -7.56
C THR A 63 11.54 2.17 -8.67
N LYS A 64 12.35 1.98 -9.72
CA LYS A 64 12.02 1.06 -10.82
C LYS A 64 11.93 -0.39 -10.35
N ARG A 65 12.91 -0.86 -9.56
CA ARG A 65 12.89 -2.23 -9.02
C ARG A 65 11.65 -2.49 -8.15
N THR A 66 11.29 -1.53 -7.33
CA THR A 66 10.10 -1.62 -6.48
C THR A 66 8.82 -1.64 -7.32
N TYR A 67 8.70 -0.77 -8.32
CA TYR A 67 7.60 -0.76 -9.28
C TYR A 67 7.47 -2.12 -10.00
N GLU A 68 8.55 -2.65 -10.57
CA GLU A 68 8.55 -3.92 -11.28
C GLU A 68 8.14 -5.10 -10.39
N SER A 69 8.55 -5.11 -9.13
CA SER A 69 8.14 -6.11 -8.14
C SER A 69 6.62 -6.08 -7.88
N TRP A 70 6.04 -4.89 -7.70
CA TRP A 70 4.60 -4.75 -7.49
C TRP A 70 3.80 -5.02 -8.76
N GLN A 71 4.33 -4.66 -9.92
CA GLN A 71 3.75 -5.01 -11.21
C GLN A 71 3.67 -6.54 -11.41
N ALA A 72 4.74 -7.28 -11.06
CA ALA A 72 4.74 -8.74 -11.10
C ALA A 72 3.72 -9.35 -10.12
N THR A 73 3.60 -8.79 -8.91
CA THR A 73 2.57 -9.20 -7.95
C THR A 73 1.16 -8.97 -8.51
N TRP A 74 0.90 -7.82 -9.11
CA TRP A 74 -0.38 -7.54 -9.76
C TRP A 74 -0.70 -8.49 -10.91
N GLN A 75 0.31 -8.82 -11.72
CA GLN A 75 0.15 -9.82 -12.77
C GLN A 75 -0.21 -11.20 -12.22
N THR A 76 0.37 -11.60 -11.09
CA THR A 76 0.01 -12.85 -10.40
C THR A 76 -1.44 -12.83 -9.93
N ILE A 77 -1.89 -11.74 -9.32
CA ILE A 77 -3.28 -11.57 -8.88
C ILE A 77 -4.25 -11.71 -10.06
N THR A 78 -3.99 -10.97 -11.14
CA THR A 78 -4.91 -10.91 -12.29
C THR A 78 -4.92 -12.18 -13.13
N ARG A 79 -3.78 -12.85 -13.26
CA ARG A 79 -3.65 -14.05 -14.11
C ARG A 79 -3.99 -15.36 -13.40
N PHE A 80 -3.85 -15.41 -12.09
CA PHE A 80 -4.00 -16.65 -11.33
C PHE A 80 -5.04 -16.54 -10.21
N GLN A 81 -4.95 -15.55 -9.32
CA GLN A 81 -5.82 -15.51 -8.14
C GLN A 81 -7.28 -15.23 -8.48
N TYR A 82 -7.58 -14.24 -9.32
CA TYR A 82 -8.95 -13.99 -9.75
C TYR A 82 -9.57 -15.15 -10.54
N PRO A 83 -8.90 -15.75 -11.54
CA PRO A 83 -9.39 -16.95 -12.20
C PRO A 83 -9.60 -18.14 -11.27
N GLU A 84 -8.76 -18.35 -10.26
CA GLU A 84 -8.91 -19.41 -9.27
C GLU A 84 -10.18 -19.22 -8.41
N ILE A 85 -10.45 -17.99 -7.97
CA ILE A 85 -11.70 -17.64 -7.27
C ILE A 85 -12.90 -17.92 -8.17
N GLU A 86 -12.85 -17.50 -9.42
CA GLU A 86 -13.89 -17.75 -10.42
C GLU A 86 -14.17 -19.23 -10.60
N ALA A 87 -13.11 -20.04 -10.76
CA ALA A 87 -13.23 -21.48 -10.90
C ALA A 87 -13.86 -22.15 -9.66
N ALA A 88 -13.52 -21.65 -8.46
CA ALA A 88 -14.11 -22.15 -7.22
C ALA A 88 -15.60 -21.80 -7.12
N LEU A 89 -16.00 -20.58 -7.52
CA LEU A 89 -17.41 -20.16 -7.55
C LEU A 89 -18.24 -20.96 -8.57
N VAL A 90 -17.71 -21.16 -9.78
CA VAL A 90 -18.37 -21.99 -10.81
C VAL A 90 -18.50 -23.43 -10.31
N SER A 91 -17.49 -23.99 -9.65
CA SER A 91 -17.56 -25.33 -9.07
C SER A 91 -18.63 -25.42 -7.98
N ALA A 92 -18.75 -24.40 -7.14
CA ALA A 92 -19.78 -24.31 -6.11
C ALA A 92 -21.18 -24.31 -6.71
N GLU A 93 -21.42 -23.53 -7.76
CA GLU A 93 -22.70 -23.50 -8.48
C GLU A 93 -23.06 -24.86 -9.08
N GLN A 94 -22.09 -25.54 -9.70
CA GLN A 94 -22.29 -26.89 -10.25
C GLN A 94 -22.65 -27.90 -9.16
N TYR A 95 -22.01 -27.83 -7.98
CA TYR A 95 -22.35 -28.70 -6.86
C TYR A 95 -23.76 -28.41 -6.31
N ILE A 96 -24.19 -27.16 -6.26
CA ILE A 96 -25.57 -26.79 -5.88
C ILE A 96 -26.57 -27.39 -6.85
N GLN A 97 -26.32 -27.27 -8.18
CA GLN A 97 -27.19 -27.84 -9.22
C GLN A 97 -27.32 -29.36 -9.10
N ARG A 98 -26.26 -30.03 -8.67
CA ARG A 98 -26.24 -31.49 -8.42
C ARG A 98 -26.73 -31.88 -7.03
N MET A 99 -27.29 -30.92 -6.25
CA MET A 99 -27.74 -31.12 -4.86
C MET A 99 -26.63 -31.62 -3.91
N ASN A 100 -25.36 -31.42 -4.27
CA ASN A 100 -24.21 -31.80 -3.42
C ASN A 100 -23.81 -30.60 -2.54
N PHE A 101 -24.63 -30.32 -1.53
CA PHE A 101 -24.47 -29.14 -0.65
C PHE A 101 -23.19 -29.18 0.20
N ILE A 102 -22.63 -30.38 0.47
CA ILE A 102 -21.38 -30.51 1.23
C ILE A 102 -20.22 -29.97 0.40
N LYS A 103 -20.06 -30.48 -0.83
CA LYS A 103 -19.00 -30.00 -1.73
C LYS A 103 -19.18 -28.55 -2.14
N ALA A 104 -20.44 -28.11 -2.31
CA ALA A 104 -20.74 -26.70 -2.57
C ALA A 104 -20.25 -25.82 -1.42
N LYS A 105 -20.50 -26.20 -0.17
CA LYS A 105 -20.03 -25.47 1.02
C LYS A 105 -18.49 -25.41 1.09
N GLU A 106 -17.80 -26.50 0.77
CA GLU A 106 -16.33 -26.54 0.73
C GLU A 106 -15.78 -25.58 -0.32
N ALA A 107 -16.30 -25.63 -1.56
CA ALA A 107 -15.90 -24.74 -2.65
C ALA A 107 -16.18 -23.27 -2.34
N ILE A 108 -17.33 -22.95 -1.74
CA ILE A 108 -17.65 -21.58 -1.28
C ILE A 108 -16.67 -21.11 -0.20
N SER A 109 -16.34 -21.99 0.76
CA SER A 109 -15.40 -21.64 1.84
C SER A 109 -13.99 -21.38 1.29
N GLN A 110 -13.55 -22.18 0.31
CA GLN A 110 -12.29 -21.96 -0.38
C GLN A 110 -12.29 -20.64 -1.16
N ALA A 111 -13.35 -20.33 -1.90
CA ALA A 111 -13.48 -19.06 -2.62
C ALA A 111 -13.49 -17.86 -1.68
N ASP A 112 -14.16 -17.96 -0.52
CA ASP A 112 -14.23 -16.89 0.49
C ASP A 112 -12.85 -16.61 1.11
N GLN A 113 -12.08 -17.64 1.41
CA GLN A 113 -10.71 -17.47 1.88
C GLN A 113 -9.80 -16.85 0.81
N LEU A 114 -9.85 -17.37 -0.42
CA LEU A 114 -9.06 -16.86 -1.54
C LEU A 114 -9.36 -15.40 -1.84
N ILE A 115 -10.62 -14.97 -1.81
CA ILE A 115 -10.96 -13.56 -2.06
C ILE A 115 -10.47 -12.64 -0.96
N ASP A 116 -10.53 -13.05 0.31
CA ASP A 116 -10.03 -12.24 1.42
C ASP A 116 -8.50 -12.09 1.35
N GLU A 117 -7.75 -13.16 1.02
CA GLU A 117 -6.31 -13.12 0.80
C GLU A 117 -5.95 -12.25 -0.41
N THR A 118 -6.68 -12.40 -1.52
CA THR A 118 -6.49 -11.62 -2.76
C THR A 118 -6.75 -10.15 -2.53
N LYS A 119 -7.85 -9.80 -1.84
CA LYS A 119 -8.19 -8.42 -1.50
C LYS A 119 -7.08 -7.75 -0.69
N ASN A 120 -6.57 -8.44 0.33
CA ASN A 120 -5.45 -7.94 1.14
C ASN A 120 -4.19 -7.72 0.27
N SER A 121 -3.93 -8.59 -0.71
CA SER A 121 -2.81 -8.44 -1.63
C SER A 121 -3.00 -7.25 -2.57
N VAL A 122 -4.21 -7.06 -3.11
CA VAL A 122 -4.57 -5.89 -3.94
C VAL A 122 -4.38 -4.59 -3.18
N GLU A 123 -4.87 -4.51 -1.94
CA GLU A 123 -4.73 -3.32 -1.10
C GLU A 123 -3.26 -3.01 -0.79
N LYS A 124 -2.44 -4.03 -0.54
CA LYS A 124 -0.98 -3.86 -0.34
C LYS A 124 -0.30 -3.32 -1.59
N VAL A 125 -0.61 -3.89 -2.77
CA VAL A 125 -0.08 -3.42 -4.05
C VAL A 125 -0.48 -1.96 -4.28
N ASN A 126 -1.76 -1.63 -4.13
CA ASN A 126 -2.27 -0.27 -4.34
C ASN A 126 -1.58 0.73 -3.42
N LYS A 127 -1.52 0.44 -2.12
CA LYS A 127 -0.86 1.31 -1.14
C LYS A 127 0.64 1.51 -1.42
N ALA A 128 1.31 0.48 -1.92
CA ALA A 128 2.73 0.59 -2.29
C ALA A 128 2.93 1.48 -3.53
N LEU A 129 2.06 1.35 -4.53
CA LEU A 129 2.09 2.19 -5.73
C LEU A 129 1.72 3.64 -5.42
N GLU A 130 0.73 3.88 -4.55
CA GLU A 130 0.40 5.22 -4.06
C GLU A 130 1.60 5.88 -3.39
N LYS A 131 2.33 5.17 -2.52
CA LYS A 131 3.55 5.70 -1.91
C LYS A 131 4.64 6.06 -2.93
N LEU A 132 4.76 5.30 -4.02
CA LEU A 132 5.70 5.65 -5.09
C LEU A 132 5.29 6.93 -5.81
N LEU A 133 3.99 7.12 -6.06
CA LEU A 133 3.43 8.33 -6.66
C LEU A 133 3.60 9.54 -5.74
N GLU A 134 3.28 9.38 -4.46
CA GLU A 134 3.45 10.42 -3.43
C GLU A 134 4.92 10.86 -3.34
N SER A 135 5.87 9.90 -3.26
CA SER A 135 7.30 10.20 -3.19
C SER A 135 7.78 11.08 -4.34
N ALA A 136 7.24 10.86 -5.55
CA ALA A 136 7.61 11.65 -6.71
C ALA A 136 7.07 13.10 -6.64
N GLN A 137 5.91 13.31 -6.02
CA GLN A 137 5.25 14.62 -5.94
C GLN A 137 5.67 15.42 -4.70
N GLU A 138 5.80 14.77 -3.56
CA GLU A 138 6.08 15.41 -2.27
C GLU A 138 7.55 15.80 -2.10
N ASN A 139 8.49 15.01 -2.63
CA ASN A 139 9.92 15.29 -2.52
C ASN A 139 10.29 16.73 -2.92
N ARG A 140 9.61 17.28 -3.90
CA ARG A 140 9.88 18.64 -4.37
C ARG A 140 9.44 19.70 -3.37
N LYS A 141 8.26 19.53 -2.77
CA LYS A 141 7.73 20.46 -1.77
C LYS A 141 8.53 20.44 -0.48
N GLU A 142 8.85 19.25 0.02
CA GLU A 142 9.72 19.10 1.19
C GLU A 142 11.12 19.70 0.96
N LEU A 143 11.66 19.53 -0.24
CA LEU A 143 12.95 20.14 -0.61
C LEU A 143 12.94 21.65 -0.43
N GLU A 144 11.88 22.32 -0.89
CA GLU A 144 11.75 23.79 -0.76
C GLU A 144 11.76 24.24 0.71
N GLU A 145 11.01 23.55 1.58
CA GLU A 145 10.95 23.82 3.02
C GLU A 145 12.32 23.58 3.70
N ILE A 146 12.98 22.49 3.37
CA ILE A 146 14.31 22.14 3.91
C ILE A 146 15.37 23.15 3.42
N GLN A 147 15.33 23.58 2.17
CA GLN A 147 16.23 24.58 1.62
C GLN A 147 16.06 25.96 2.28
N GLU A 148 14.86 26.37 2.60
CA GLU A 148 14.62 27.62 3.34
C GLU A 148 15.27 27.58 4.73
N ARG A 149 15.09 26.48 5.47
CA ARG A 149 15.69 26.29 6.79
C ARG A 149 17.22 26.24 6.70
N TYR A 150 17.75 25.49 5.75
CA TYR A 150 19.19 25.44 5.47
C TYR A 150 19.79 26.83 5.20
N ASN A 151 19.14 27.61 4.31
CA ASN A 151 19.59 28.97 3.99
C ASN A 151 19.53 29.92 5.19
N LYS A 152 18.56 29.75 6.09
CA LYS A 152 18.45 30.51 7.33
C LYS A 152 19.65 30.23 8.24
N ILE A 153 19.97 28.96 8.48
CA ILE A 153 21.14 28.57 9.30
C ILE A 153 22.44 29.09 8.68
N ARG A 154 22.62 28.90 7.38
CA ARG A 154 23.82 29.38 6.67
C ARG A 154 24.02 30.88 6.85
N LYS A 155 22.94 31.68 6.71
CA LYS A 155 22.98 33.13 6.96
C LYS A 155 23.32 33.47 8.40
N GLN A 156 22.79 32.72 9.39
CA GLN A 156 23.11 32.95 10.81
C GLN A 156 24.59 32.65 11.10
N LEU A 157 25.14 31.57 10.58
CA LEU A 157 26.54 31.21 10.77
C LEU A 157 27.48 32.24 10.15
N LEU A 158 27.15 32.72 8.94
CA LEU A 158 27.95 33.78 8.28
C LEU A 158 27.89 35.14 8.98
N ALA A 159 26.69 35.53 9.44
CA ALA A 159 26.50 36.80 10.10
C ALA A 159 27.08 36.86 11.51
N HIS A 160 27.13 35.75 12.22
CA HIS A 160 27.50 35.66 13.63
C HIS A 160 28.66 34.70 13.90
N SER A 161 29.56 34.50 12.95
CA SER A 161 30.67 33.53 13.04
C SER A 161 31.49 33.62 14.32
N PHE A 162 31.70 34.83 14.84
CA PHE A 162 32.43 35.08 16.10
C PHE A 162 31.72 34.52 17.34
N THR A 163 30.41 34.34 17.31
CA THR A 163 29.65 33.78 18.45
C THR A 163 29.80 32.29 18.60
N PHE A 164 30.17 31.61 17.53
CA PHE A 164 30.33 30.16 17.50
C PHE A 164 31.75 29.65 17.87
N GLY A 165 32.73 30.59 17.94
CA GLY A 165 34.09 30.26 18.31
C GLY A 165 34.69 29.09 17.54
N PRO A 166 35.35 28.10 18.21
CA PRO A 166 35.98 26.95 17.52
C PRO A 166 34.97 26.01 16.83
N ALA A 167 33.69 26.07 17.19
CA ALA A 167 32.64 25.21 16.59
C ALA A 167 32.30 25.59 15.15
N ILE A 168 32.66 26.81 14.71
CA ILE A 168 32.31 27.32 13.38
C ILE A 168 32.82 26.39 12.25
N GLU A 169 34.06 25.92 12.35
CA GLU A 169 34.68 25.06 11.35
C GLU A 169 33.90 23.74 11.16
N THR A 170 33.43 23.14 12.28
CA THR A 170 32.63 21.92 12.25
C THR A 170 31.25 22.18 11.67
N LEU A 171 30.62 23.30 12.01
CA LEU A 171 29.31 23.68 11.49
C LEU A 171 29.36 23.97 9.98
N GLU A 172 30.39 24.68 9.50
CA GLU A 172 30.59 24.92 8.07
C GLU A 172 30.85 23.61 7.31
N LYS A 173 31.61 22.69 7.90
CA LYS A 173 31.83 21.37 7.30
C LYS A 173 30.54 20.57 7.17
N ASN A 174 29.66 20.62 8.17
CA ASN A 174 28.35 19.96 8.10
C ASN A 174 27.44 20.59 7.04
N LEU A 175 27.45 21.93 6.90
CA LEU A 175 26.72 22.60 5.80
C LEU A 175 27.23 22.15 4.42
N ASN A 176 28.52 22.00 4.25
CA ASN A 176 29.11 21.53 2.99
C ASN A 176 28.68 20.08 2.67
N TYR A 177 28.56 19.20 3.67
CA TYR A 177 28.02 17.86 3.46
C TYR A 177 26.55 17.89 3.04
N MET A 178 25.74 18.75 3.63
CA MET A 178 24.35 18.91 3.20
C MET A 178 24.25 19.43 1.76
N GLU A 179 25.16 20.33 1.31
CA GLU A 179 25.19 20.78 -0.10
C GLU A 179 25.47 19.61 -1.08
N LEU A 180 26.35 18.70 -0.71
CA LEU A 180 26.60 17.47 -1.49
C LEU A 180 25.34 16.59 -1.54
N ASP A 181 24.63 16.46 -0.44
CA ASP A 181 23.39 15.68 -0.38
C ASP A 181 22.27 16.35 -1.19
N PHE A 182 22.12 17.68 -1.17
CA PHE A 182 21.21 18.39 -2.09
C PHE A 182 21.54 18.13 -3.57
N THR A 183 22.82 18.11 -3.90
CA THR A 183 23.28 17.81 -5.28
C THR A 183 22.90 16.36 -5.65
N LYS A 184 23.13 15.41 -4.76
CA LYS A 184 22.77 14.01 -4.95
C LYS A 184 21.26 13.82 -5.09
N PHE A 185 20.46 14.49 -4.25
CA PHE A 185 19.01 14.50 -4.33
C PHE A 185 18.51 14.96 -5.71
N ASN A 186 19.05 16.07 -6.21
CA ASN A 186 18.69 16.60 -7.52
C ASN A 186 19.04 15.64 -8.67
N SER A 187 20.21 14.99 -8.60
CA SER A 187 20.60 13.96 -9.58
C SER A 187 19.62 12.80 -9.60
N LEU A 188 19.34 12.21 -8.42
CA LEU A 188 18.42 11.08 -8.27
C LEU A 188 16.99 11.42 -8.75
N THR A 189 16.50 12.61 -8.42
CA THR A 189 15.18 13.09 -8.84
C THR A 189 15.12 13.24 -10.36
N ASN A 190 16.14 13.81 -10.98
CA ASN A 190 16.23 13.98 -12.44
C ASN A 190 16.36 12.63 -13.15
N GLU A 191 17.02 11.66 -12.54
CA GLU A 191 17.15 10.31 -13.04
C GLU A 191 15.88 9.46 -12.84
N GLY A 192 14.93 9.89 -11.99
CA GLY A 192 13.69 9.17 -11.71
C GLY A 192 13.79 8.14 -10.57
N ASP A 193 14.84 8.21 -9.72
CA ASP A 193 14.93 7.39 -8.50
C ASP A 193 14.38 8.14 -7.28
N HIS A 194 13.08 8.31 -7.26
CA HIS A 194 12.37 9.08 -6.22
C HIS A 194 12.45 8.46 -4.82
N MET A 195 12.62 7.14 -4.71
CA MET A 195 12.77 6.49 -3.41
C MET A 195 14.13 6.80 -2.78
N GLU A 196 15.21 6.62 -3.52
CA GLU A 196 16.55 6.97 -3.02
C GLU A 196 16.67 8.48 -2.77
N ALA A 197 16.05 9.32 -3.63
CA ALA A 197 15.95 10.76 -3.39
C ALA A 197 15.26 11.08 -2.06
N LYS A 198 14.17 10.41 -1.70
CA LYS A 198 13.48 10.59 -0.42
C LYS A 198 14.35 10.22 0.77
N GLU A 199 15.15 9.15 0.67
CA GLU A 199 16.09 8.77 1.73
C GLU A 199 17.16 9.84 1.96
N ILE A 200 17.69 10.44 0.88
CA ILE A 200 18.63 11.56 0.96
C ILE A 200 17.98 12.78 1.63
N LEU A 201 16.76 13.11 1.22
CA LEU A 201 16.02 14.25 1.77
C LEU A 201 15.75 14.08 3.27
N SER A 202 15.34 12.90 3.71
CA SER A 202 15.15 12.58 5.13
C SER A 202 16.44 12.68 5.93
N ARG A 203 17.58 12.34 5.35
CA ARG A 203 18.88 12.51 5.99
C ARG A 203 19.23 13.98 6.15
N ILE A 204 19.05 14.78 5.09
CA ILE A 204 19.29 16.24 5.16
C ILE A 204 18.42 16.86 6.25
N GLU A 205 17.14 16.47 6.35
CA GLU A 205 16.24 16.99 7.37
C GLU A 205 16.70 16.64 8.79
N GLN A 206 17.17 15.42 9.04
CA GLN A 206 17.70 15.00 10.33
C GLN A 206 18.97 15.79 10.70
N ASP A 207 19.89 15.94 9.76
CA ASP A 207 21.12 16.70 9.97
C ASP A 207 20.81 18.18 10.22
N LEU A 208 19.81 18.73 9.53
CA LEU A 208 19.36 20.11 9.71
C LEU A 208 18.74 20.35 11.09
N LEU A 209 17.90 19.41 11.58
CA LEU A 209 17.33 19.49 12.94
C LEU A 209 18.42 19.51 14.01
N VAL A 210 19.41 18.64 13.90
CA VAL A 210 20.56 18.62 14.81
C VAL A 210 21.32 19.95 14.76
N MET A 211 21.52 20.47 13.56
CA MET A 211 22.26 21.72 13.38
C MET A 211 21.47 22.92 13.92
N GLU A 212 20.17 23.00 13.75
CA GLU A 212 19.29 24.03 14.33
C GLU A 212 19.45 24.07 15.87
N GLU A 213 19.40 22.89 16.51
CA GLU A 213 19.57 22.78 17.96
C GLU A 213 20.98 23.22 18.43
N VAL A 214 22.00 22.86 17.70
CA VAL A 214 23.40 23.25 18.02
C VAL A 214 23.62 24.73 17.84
N VAL A 215 23.12 25.33 16.74
CA VAL A 215 23.23 26.76 16.44
C VAL A 215 22.52 27.60 17.49
N GLU A 216 21.40 27.12 18.06
CA GLU A 216 20.69 27.78 19.14
C GLU A 216 21.45 27.74 20.48
N LYS A 217 22.07 26.60 20.81
CA LYS A 217 22.71 26.36 22.12
C LYS A 217 24.13 26.91 22.25
N ILE A 218 24.94 26.90 21.18
CA ILE A 218 26.36 27.30 21.25
C ILE A 218 26.57 28.75 21.71
N PRO A 219 25.83 29.76 21.24
CA PRO A 219 26.00 31.15 21.70
C PRO A 219 25.79 31.30 23.22
N GLU A 220 24.77 30.64 23.77
CA GLU A 220 24.48 30.65 25.22
C GLU A 220 25.62 30.04 26.05
N LEU A 221 26.25 28.96 25.53
CA LEU A 221 27.37 28.30 26.19
C LEU A 221 28.62 29.13 26.14
N ASN A 222 28.89 29.80 25.02
CA ASN A 222 30.06 30.67 24.87
C ASN A 222 29.98 31.91 25.75
N GLU A 223 28.80 32.46 26.04
CA GLU A 223 28.62 33.59 26.99
C GLU A 223 28.87 33.17 28.44
N LYS A 224 28.60 31.93 28.80
CA LYS A 224 28.83 31.38 30.15
C LYS A 224 30.29 31.04 30.45
N ILE A 225 31.12 30.95 29.43
CA ILE A 225 32.55 30.59 29.55
C ILE A 225 33.45 31.84 29.56
N LYS A 226 32.94 33.00 29.16
CA LYS A 226 33.61 34.30 29.27
C LYS A 226 33.37 34.93 30.64
#